data_ca905d4e11a6f6e1e9a34a7c24cbefd7
#
_entry.id   ca905d4e11a6f6e1e9a34a7c24cbefd7
#
_cell.length_a   1.000
_cell.length_b   1.000
_cell.length_c   1.000
_cell.angle_alpha   90.00
_cell.angle_beta   90.00
_cell.angle_gamma   90.00
#
_symmetry.space_group_name_H-M   'P 1'
#
loop_
_entity.id
_entity.type
_entity.pdbx_description
1 polymer ?
#
loop_
_entity_poly.entity_id
_entity_poly.type
_entity_poly.pdbx_seq_one_letter_code
_entity_poly.pdbx_strand_id
1 'polypeptide(L)'
;MKQLWTEVYRPKTVSDYVFTDEAQRQQVESWVKEKSIPHLLLSGSPGTGKTTLAKMLMHELEIDDMDILEINASRERGIDLVRDKIVNFSSTMPFGDFKIILLDEADYLTPEAQASMRGVMEANHQTARFILTCNYPHKIIPAIHSRCQGFHIAKTDQTEFTAR
;
A
#
# COMPACT_ATOMS: atom_id res chain seq x y z
N MET A 1 -27.05 -5.21 -1.47
CA MET A 1 -26.52 -4.16 -0.61
C MET A 1 -26.16 -2.93 -1.42
N LYS A 2 -26.54 -1.78 -0.92
CA LYS A 2 -26.29 -0.52 -1.61
C LYS A 2 -24.83 -0.10 -1.42
N GLN A 3 -24.09 0.03 -2.52
CA GLN A 3 -22.72 0.50 -2.44
C GLN A 3 -22.66 1.98 -2.09
N LEU A 4 -21.65 2.37 -1.36
CA LEU A 4 -21.42 3.78 -1.10
C LEU A 4 -21.01 4.48 -2.39
N TRP A 5 -21.43 5.74 -2.51
CA TRP A 5 -21.13 6.56 -3.69
C TRP A 5 -19.62 6.58 -4.01
N THR A 6 -18.79 6.74 -2.98
CA THR A 6 -17.34 6.81 -3.13
C THR A 6 -16.73 5.50 -3.65
N GLU A 7 -17.34 4.36 -3.33
CA GLU A 7 -16.84 3.07 -3.80
C GLU A 7 -17.18 2.81 -5.26
N VAL A 8 -18.34 3.27 -5.72
CA VAL A 8 -18.75 3.09 -7.11
C VAL A 8 -17.79 3.76 -8.09
N TYR A 9 -17.21 4.89 -7.69
CA TYR A 9 -16.35 5.69 -8.56
C TYR A 9 -14.85 5.48 -8.33
N ARG A 10 -14.47 4.55 -7.44
CA ARG A 10 -13.05 4.23 -7.25
C ARG A 10 -12.51 3.48 -8.47
N PRO A 11 -11.32 3.87 -8.97
CA PRO A 11 -10.67 3.12 -10.05
C PRO A 11 -10.40 1.69 -9.60
N LYS A 12 -10.65 0.75 -10.50
CA LYS A 12 -10.40 -0.68 -10.26
C LYS A 12 -9.27 -1.23 -11.10
N THR A 13 -8.91 -0.52 -12.17
CA THR A 13 -7.87 -0.94 -13.10
C THR A 13 -6.85 0.16 -13.28
N VAL A 14 -5.68 -0.19 -13.78
CA VAL A 14 -4.61 0.77 -14.07
C VAL A 14 -5.10 1.83 -15.05
N SER A 15 -5.89 1.44 -16.05
CA SER A 15 -6.40 2.37 -17.04
C SER A 15 -7.38 3.38 -16.46
N ASP A 16 -8.05 3.04 -15.36
CA ASP A 16 -9.02 3.92 -14.70
C ASP A 16 -8.37 4.90 -13.73
N TYR A 17 -7.16 4.60 -13.26
CA TYR A 17 -6.45 5.43 -12.29
C TYR A 17 -5.77 6.61 -12.99
N VAL A 18 -5.91 7.80 -12.41
CA VAL A 18 -5.32 9.02 -12.96
C VAL A 18 -3.90 9.18 -12.45
N PHE A 19 -2.93 8.96 -13.32
CA PHE A 19 -1.52 9.17 -13.00
C PHE A 19 -1.09 10.56 -13.44
N THR A 20 -0.35 11.25 -12.58
CA THR A 20 0.25 12.54 -12.91
C THR A 20 1.67 12.39 -13.47
N ASP A 21 2.23 11.19 -13.38
CA ASP A 21 3.60 10.89 -13.80
C ASP A 21 3.57 9.64 -14.67
N GLU A 22 3.97 9.79 -15.93
CA GLU A 22 3.98 8.69 -16.90
C GLU A 22 4.95 7.59 -16.49
N ALA A 23 6.08 7.93 -15.85
CA ALA A 23 7.02 6.93 -15.36
C ALA A 23 6.40 6.04 -14.29
N GLN A 24 5.57 6.62 -13.41
CA GLN A 24 4.85 5.84 -12.40
C GLN A 24 3.83 4.91 -13.05
N ARG A 25 3.12 5.39 -14.07
CA ARG A 25 2.16 4.58 -14.79
C ARG A 25 2.84 3.37 -15.42
N GLN A 26 3.95 3.58 -16.10
CA GLN A 26 4.71 2.50 -16.74
C GLN A 26 5.20 1.50 -15.71
N GLN A 27 5.67 1.98 -14.56
CA GLN A 27 6.14 1.12 -13.47
C GLN A 27 5.01 0.23 -12.95
N VAL A 28 3.84 0.81 -12.70
CA VAL A 28 2.68 0.06 -12.22
C VAL A 28 2.22 -0.97 -13.25
N GLU A 29 2.17 -0.58 -14.52
CA GLU A 29 1.80 -1.52 -15.60
C GLU A 29 2.78 -2.69 -15.68
N SER A 30 4.07 -2.42 -15.48
CA SER A 30 5.09 -3.48 -15.44
C SER A 30 4.83 -4.47 -14.29
N TRP A 31 4.53 -3.96 -13.11
CA TRP A 31 4.22 -4.82 -11.96
C TRP A 31 3.00 -5.70 -12.21
N VAL A 32 1.96 -5.12 -12.78
CA VAL A 32 0.72 -5.87 -13.09
C VAL A 32 1.02 -6.96 -14.13
N LYS A 33 1.80 -6.62 -15.16
CA LYS A 33 2.17 -7.57 -16.21
C LYS A 33 2.98 -8.73 -15.64
N GLU A 34 3.92 -8.44 -14.75
CA GLU A 34 4.79 -9.45 -14.15
C GLU A 34 4.13 -10.19 -12.98
N LYS A 35 2.97 -9.72 -12.53
CA LYS A 35 2.25 -10.25 -11.36
C LYS A 35 3.12 -10.25 -10.10
N SER A 36 3.90 -9.19 -9.92
CA SER A 36 4.79 -9.05 -8.76
C SER A 36 5.03 -7.58 -8.45
N ILE A 37 5.14 -7.27 -7.16
CA ILE A 37 5.50 -5.92 -6.70
C ILE A 37 6.63 -6.01 -5.67
N PRO A 38 7.45 -4.95 -5.54
CA PRO A 38 8.33 -4.82 -4.39
C PRO A 38 7.54 -4.32 -3.18
N HIS A 39 8.21 -4.14 -2.04
CA HIS A 39 7.63 -3.36 -0.96
C HIS A 39 7.45 -1.92 -1.45
N LEU A 40 6.31 -1.32 -1.15
CA LEU A 40 5.96 0.01 -1.65
C LEU A 40 5.72 1.00 -0.51
N LEU A 41 6.18 2.23 -0.72
CA LEU A 41 5.86 3.35 0.17
C LEU A 41 5.19 4.43 -0.68
N LEU A 42 3.89 4.60 -0.49
CA LEU A 42 3.08 5.57 -1.23
C LEU A 42 2.93 6.81 -0.36
N SER A 43 3.48 7.93 -0.81
CA SER A 43 3.40 9.20 -0.08
C SER A 43 2.62 10.24 -0.86
N GLY A 44 2.08 11.22 -0.16
CA GLY A 44 1.32 12.30 -0.76
C GLY A 44 0.38 12.93 0.25
N SER A 45 -0.16 14.10 -0.07
CA SER A 45 -1.11 14.77 0.79
C SER A 45 -2.43 14.00 0.88
N PRO A 46 -3.27 14.28 1.90
CA PRO A 46 -4.57 13.61 2.01
C PRO A 46 -5.40 13.79 0.75
N GLY A 47 -6.12 12.74 0.36
CA GLY A 47 -7.00 12.79 -0.80
C GLY A 47 -6.32 12.64 -2.16
N THR A 48 -5.06 12.19 -2.20
CA THR A 48 -4.35 12.00 -3.47
C THR A 48 -4.53 10.63 -4.10
N GLY A 49 -5.24 9.72 -3.42
CA GLY A 49 -5.54 8.40 -3.99
C GLY A 49 -4.53 7.31 -3.67
N LYS A 50 -3.76 7.48 -2.58
CA LYS A 50 -2.76 6.49 -2.18
C LYS A 50 -3.38 5.12 -1.89
N THR A 51 -4.41 5.11 -1.05
CA THR A 51 -5.12 3.87 -0.69
C THR A 51 -5.82 3.28 -1.92
N THR A 52 -6.35 4.14 -2.77
CA THR A 52 -6.99 3.72 -4.02
C THR A 52 -6.00 2.99 -4.93
N LEU A 53 -4.79 3.54 -5.06
CA LEU A 53 -3.75 2.88 -5.86
C LEU A 53 -3.37 1.52 -5.28
N ALA A 54 -3.22 1.44 -3.95
CA ALA A 54 -2.90 0.18 -3.29
C ALA A 54 -3.97 -0.89 -3.57
N LYS A 55 -5.24 -0.52 -3.41
CA LYS A 55 -6.35 -1.45 -3.64
C LYS A 55 -6.49 -1.83 -5.11
N MET A 56 -6.24 -0.90 -6.01
CA MET A 56 -6.22 -1.20 -7.44
C MET A 56 -5.13 -2.22 -7.77
N LEU A 57 -3.93 -2.05 -7.20
CA LEU A 57 -2.84 -3.00 -7.41
C LEU A 57 -3.20 -4.40 -6.91
N MET A 58 -3.80 -4.49 -5.73
CA MET A 58 -4.22 -5.78 -5.19
C MET A 58 -5.25 -6.45 -6.09
N HIS A 59 -6.17 -5.68 -6.64
CA HIS A 59 -7.18 -6.19 -7.56
C HIS A 59 -6.56 -6.67 -8.87
N GLU A 60 -5.68 -5.86 -9.47
CA GLU A 60 -5.03 -6.20 -10.74
C GLU A 60 -4.07 -7.38 -10.62
N LEU A 61 -3.44 -7.53 -9.46
CA LEU A 61 -2.58 -8.67 -9.19
C LEU A 61 -3.37 -9.93 -8.84
N GLU A 62 -4.70 -9.81 -8.75
CA GLU A 62 -5.60 -10.92 -8.43
C GLU A 62 -5.28 -11.57 -7.09
N ILE A 63 -4.96 -10.75 -6.09
CA ILE A 63 -4.65 -11.24 -4.75
C ILE A 63 -5.95 -11.66 -4.06
N ASP A 64 -5.97 -12.88 -3.54
CA ASP A 64 -7.11 -13.40 -2.77
C ASP A 64 -7.27 -12.61 -1.47
N ASP A 65 -8.52 -12.38 -1.06
CA ASP A 65 -8.80 -11.63 0.18
C ASP A 65 -8.15 -12.28 1.40
N MET A 66 -7.98 -13.59 1.40
CA MET A 66 -7.31 -14.31 2.49
C MET A 66 -5.82 -14.02 2.55
N ASP A 67 -5.25 -13.47 1.48
CA ASP A 67 -3.83 -13.10 1.40
C ASP A 67 -3.62 -11.61 1.65
N ILE A 68 -4.64 -10.88 2.09
CA ILE A 68 -4.57 -9.43 2.35
C ILE A 68 -4.85 -9.13 3.82
N LEU A 69 -3.96 -8.38 4.45
CA LEU A 69 -4.17 -7.82 5.79
C LEU A 69 -4.11 -6.30 5.67
N GLU A 70 -5.18 -5.62 6.06
CA GLU A 70 -5.22 -4.16 6.10
C GLU A 70 -5.17 -3.69 7.55
N ILE A 71 -4.25 -2.78 7.84
CA ILE A 71 -4.11 -2.15 9.15
C ILE A 71 -4.03 -0.64 8.94
N ASN A 72 -4.83 0.10 9.70
CA ASN A 72 -4.72 1.55 9.73
C ASN A 72 -3.96 1.96 10.99
N ALA A 73 -2.74 2.46 10.82
CA ALA A 73 -1.85 2.79 11.93
C ALA A 73 -2.34 3.98 12.76
N SER A 74 -3.21 4.83 12.22
CA SER A 74 -3.79 5.93 12.99
C SER A 74 -4.83 5.46 14.00
N ARG A 75 -5.41 4.29 13.78
CA ARG A 75 -6.42 3.70 14.66
C ARG A 75 -5.82 2.63 15.57
N GLU A 76 -4.92 1.82 15.05
CA GLU A 76 -4.30 0.72 15.79
C GLU A 76 -2.86 1.12 16.10
N ARG A 77 -2.65 1.87 17.19
CA ARG A 77 -1.35 2.45 17.51
C ARG A 77 -0.46 1.58 18.37
N GLY A 78 -1.01 0.57 19.03
CA GLY A 78 -0.22 -0.30 19.88
C GLY A 78 0.81 -1.08 19.09
N ILE A 79 2.09 -0.85 19.38
CA ILE A 79 3.21 -1.49 18.67
C ILE A 79 3.10 -3.02 18.73
N ASP A 80 2.79 -3.56 19.90
CA ASP A 80 2.71 -5.01 20.08
C ASP A 80 1.55 -5.61 19.32
N LEU A 81 0.39 -4.93 19.35
CA LEU A 81 -0.79 -5.40 18.64
C LEU A 81 -0.58 -5.44 17.14
N VAL A 82 -0.03 -4.35 16.58
CA VAL A 82 0.24 -4.25 15.14
C VAL A 82 1.25 -5.31 14.73
N ARG A 83 2.36 -5.41 15.48
CA ARG A 83 3.38 -6.39 15.18
C ARG A 83 2.86 -7.81 15.25
N ASP A 84 2.08 -8.15 16.28
CA ASP A 84 1.56 -9.50 16.46
C ASP A 84 0.59 -9.88 15.34
N LYS A 85 -0.26 -8.96 14.91
CA LYS A 85 -1.15 -9.20 13.77
C LYS A 85 -0.35 -9.51 12.51
N ILE A 86 0.69 -8.75 12.24
CA ILE A 86 1.50 -8.91 11.03
C ILE A 86 2.29 -10.22 11.09
N VAL A 87 2.92 -10.51 12.23
CA VAL A 87 3.69 -11.74 12.41
C VAL A 87 2.79 -12.97 12.24
N ASN A 88 1.63 -12.97 12.88
CA ASN A 88 0.69 -14.09 12.77
C ASN A 88 0.22 -14.27 11.32
N PHE A 89 -0.11 -13.18 10.64
CA PHE A 89 -0.54 -13.24 9.26
C PHE A 89 0.57 -13.75 8.34
N SER A 90 1.81 -13.29 8.55
CA SER A 90 2.95 -13.62 7.71
C SER A 90 3.51 -15.02 7.96
N SER A 91 3.14 -15.66 9.07
CA SER A 91 3.69 -16.96 9.45
C SER A 91 3.07 -18.14 8.72
N THR A 92 1.95 -17.93 8.04
CA THR A 92 1.27 -18.96 7.26
C THR A 92 1.55 -18.77 5.77
N MET A 93 1.45 -19.86 5.02
CA MET A 93 1.69 -19.84 3.58
C MET A 93 0.58 -19.07 2.86
N PRO A 94 0.91 -18.31 1.81
CA PRO A 94 -0.12 -17.67 1.00
C PRO A 94 -0.92 -18.68 0.20
N PHE A 95 -2.16 -18.33 -0.12
CA PHE A 95 -2.97 -19.10 -1.07
C PHE A 95 -2.47 -18.89 -2.49
N GLY A 96 -2.04 -17.68 -2.83
CA GLY A 96 -1.42 -17.37 -4.11
C GLY A 96 0.10 -17.33 -3.99
N ASP A 97 0.73 -16.43 -4.75
CA ASP A 97 2.19 -16.34 -4.80
C ASP A 97 2.77 -15.64 -3.58
N PHE A 98 2.05 -14.66 -3.03
CA PHE A 98 2.50 -13.91 -1.86
C PHE A 98 1.31 -13.24 -1.19
N LYS A 99 1.53 -12.80 0.06
CA LYS A 99 0.55 -12.03 0.82
C LYS A 99 0.87 -10.54 0.73
N ILE A 100 -0.16 -9.70 0.94
CA ILE A 100 0.02 -8.26 1.00
C ILE A 100 -0.42 -7.75 2.36
N ILE A 101 0.42 -6.93 2.99
CA ILE A 101 0.09 -6.19 4.19
C ILE A 101 0.00 -4.71 3.80
N LEU A 102 -1.22 -4.17 3.83
CA LEU A 102 -1.46 -2.75 3.60
C LEU A 102 -1.45 -2.04 4.95
N LEU A 103 -0.41 -1.24 5.17
CA LEU A 103 -0.25 -0.47 6.39
C LEU A 103 -0.56 0.99 6.08
N ASP A 104 -1.81 1.36 6.30
CA ASP A 104 -2.32 2.68 5.97
C ASP A 104 -1.93 3.69 7.05
N GLU A 105 -1.57 4.89 6.62
CA GLU A 105 -1.15 5.97 7.51
C GLU A 105 0.02 5.58 8.43
N ALA A 106 1.05 4.97 7.84
CA ALA A 106 2.20 4.43 8.57
C ALA A 106 3.00 5.48 9.31
N ASP A 107 2.90 6.75 8.92
CA ASP A 107 3.56 7.86 9.61
C ASP A 107 2.99 8.15 11.01
N TYR A 108 1.87 7.52 11.37
CA TYR A 108 1.37 7.56 12.75
C TYR A 108 2.13 6.61 13.69
N LEU A 109 2.90 5.67 13.15
CA LEU A 109 3.69 4.75 13.97
C LEU A 109 4.89 5.46 14.57
N THR A 110 5.23 5.07 15.80
CA THR A 110 6.46 5.55 16.44
C THR A 110 7.69 5.01 15.71
N PRO A 111 8.88 5.65 15.87
CA PRO A 111 10.10 5.09 15.27
C PRO A 111 10.40 3.67 15.71
N GLU A 112 10.10 3.31 16.96
CA GLU A 112 10.31 1.94 17.44
C GLU A 112 9.39 0.95 16.74
N ALA A 113 8.12 1.33 16.54
CA ALA A 113 7.16 0.49 15.83
C ALA A 113 7.59 0.29 14.38
N GLN A 114 8.07 1.36 13.74
CA GLN A 114 8.57 1.28 12.38
C GLN A 114 9.80 0.37 12.28
N ALA A 115 10.70 0.46 13.22
CA ALA A 115 11.89 -0.40 13.26
C ALA A 115 11.49 -1.88 13.40
N SER A 116 10.49 -2.17 14.21
CA SER A 116 9.94 -3.51 14.35
C SER A 116 9.35 -4.01 13.02
N MET A 117 8.64 -3.16 12.29
CA MET A 117 8.08 -3.49 10.98
C MET A 117 9.16 -3.81 9.97
N ARG A 118 10.25 -3.05 9.99
CA ARG A 118 11.38 -3.32 9.10
C ARG A 118 11.92 -4.74 9.28
N GLY A 119 12.05 -5.18 10.52
CA GLY A 119 12.50 -6.53 10.82
C GLY A 119 11.56 -7.59 10.23
N VAL A 120 10.25 -7.39 10.37
CA VAL A 120 9.27 -8.30 9.81
C VAL A 120 9.31 -8.30 8.29
N MET A 121 9.48 -7.14 7.67
CA MET A 121 9.62 -7.02 6.22
C MET A 121 10.80 -7.83 5.70
N GLU A 122 11.94 -7.74 6.38
CA GLU A 122 13.13 -8.49 5.99
C GLU A 122 12.95 -10.00 6.16
N ALA A 123 12.34 -10.40 7.27
CA ALA A 123 12.17 -11.82 7.59
C ALA A 123 11.23 -12.54 6.61
N ASN A 124 10.25 -11.82 6.06
CA ASN A 124 9.18 -12.43 5.27
C ASN A 124 9.13 -11.92 3.82
N HIS A 125 10.21 -11.37 3.29
CA HIS A 125 10.22 -10.73 1.98
C HIS A 125 9.83 -11.67 0.82
N GLN A 126 10.02 -12.96 0.97
CA GLN A 126 9.68 -13.92 -0.09
C GLN A 126 8.19 -14.22 -0.16
N THR A 127 7.51 -14.20 0.97
CA THR A 127 6.10 -14.60 1.05
C THR A 127 5.15 -13.43 1.29
N ALA A 128 5.66 -12.26 1.62
CA ALA A 128 4.83 -11.10 1.92
C ALA A 128 5.41 -9.83 1.32
N ARG A 129 4.52 -8.96 0.86
CA ARG A 129 4.87 -7.63 0.36
C ARG A 129 4.12 -6.59 1.19
N PHE A 130 4.82 -5.53 1.54
CA PHE A 130 4.23 -4.44 2.33
C PHE A 130 3.92 -3.27 1.42
N ILE A 131 2.71 -2.72 1.57
CA ILE A 131 2.35 -1.45 0.94
C ILE A 131 2.05 -0.50 2.08
N LEU A 132 2.87 0.53 2.23
CA LEU A 132 2.72 1.55 3.25
C LEU A 132 2.22 2.83 2.60
N THR A 133 1.26 3.50 3.24
CA THR A 133 0.86 4.85 2.82
C THR A 133 1.23 5.84 3.91
N CYS A 134 1.56 7.06 3.52
CA CYS A 134 1.85 8.13 4.47
C CYS A 134 1.58 9.49 3.84
N ASN A 135 1.28 10.47 4.70
CA ASN A 135 1.17 11.87 4.27
C ASN A 135 2.51 12.58 4.38
N TYR A 136 3.33 12.19 5.36
CA TYR A 136 4.59 12.86 5.69
C TYR A 136 5.74 11.86 5.60
N PRO A 137 6.37 11.73 4.42
CA PRO A 137 7.44 10.74 4.25
C PRO A 137 8.64 10.96 5.17
N HIS A 138 8.87 12.19 5.63
CA HIS A 138 9.95 12.48 6.57
C HIS A 138 9.72 11.85 7.96
N LYS A 139 8.51 11.43 8.27
CA LYS A 139 8.18 10.72 9.51
C LYS A 139 8.42 9.22 9.41
N ILE A 140 8.74 8.72 8.22
CA ILE A 140 9.09 7.34 8.01
C ILE A 140 10.60 7.20 8.16
N ILE A 141 11.06 6.23 8.95
CA ILE A 141 12.48 6.07 9.23
C ILE A 141 13.27 5.69 7.97
N PRO A 142 14.54 6.10 7.87
CA PRO A 142 15.36 5.77 6.69
C PRO A 142 15.45 4.28 6.38
N ALA A 143 15.43 3.44 7.41
CA ALA A 143 15.52 2.00 7.23
C ALA A 143 14.33 1.43 6.44
N ILE A 144 13.14 2.01 6.59
CA ILE A 144 11.97 1.62 5.80
C ILE A 144 12.09 2.17 4.38
N HIS A 145 12.52 3.42 4.23
CA HIS A 145 12.74 4.01 2.91
C HIS A 145 13.69 3.15 2.06
N SER A 146 14.73 2.61 2.68
CA SER A 146 15.71 1.80 1.95
C SER A 146 15.18 0.42 1.54
N ARG A 147 14.09 -0.04 2.16
CA ARG A 147 13.47 -1.35 1.86
C ARG A 147 12.31 -1.24 0.88
N CYS A 148 11.83 -0.04 0.62
CA CYS A 148 10.64 0.18 -0.19
C CYS A 148 10.98 0.93 -1.46
N GLN A 149 10.20 0.68 -2.51
CA GLN A 149 10.16 1.57 -3.66
C GLN A 149 9.21 2.72 -3.32
N GLY A 150 9.73 3.94 -3.32
CA GLY A 150 8.93 5.12 -3.01
C GLY A 150 8.15 5.61 -4.21
N PHE A 151 6.87 5.90 -4.00
CA PHE A 151 6.00 6.57 -4.96
C PHE A 151 5.43 7.81 -4.29
N HIS A 152 5.78 8.97 -4.82
CA HIS A 152 5.14 10.21 -4.39
C HIS A 152 3.97 10.50 -5.33
N ILE A 153 2.77 10.59 -4.77
CA ILE A 153 1.56 10.83 -5.55
C ILE A 153 1.18 12.29 -5.40
N ALA A 154 1.34 13.06 -6.46
CA ALA A 154 0.98 14.47 -6.48
C ALA A 154 -0.55 14.61 -6.50
N LYS A 155 -1.04 15.69 -5.93
CA LYS A 155 -2.46 16.01 -5.98
C LYS A 155 -2.85 16.32 -7.42
N THR A 156 -3.84 15.59 -7.94
CA THR A 156 -4.32 15.82 -9.30
C THR A 156 -5.17 17.09 -9.36
N ASP A 157 -5.15 17.73 -10.53
CA ASP A 157 -6.02 18.87 -10.80
C ASP A 157 -7.48 18.39 -10.82
N GLN A 158 -8.38 19.20 -10.25
CA GLN A 158 -9.81 18.89 -10.28
C GLN A 158 -10.36 18.77 -11.70
N THR A 159 -9.79 19.49 -12.64
CA THR A 159 -10.17 19.42 -14.04
C THR A 159 -9.95 18.02 -14.60
N GLU A 160 -8.85 17.39 -14.25
CA GLU A 160 -8.57 16.02 -14.66
C GLU A 160 -9.55 15.02 -14.06
N PHE A 161 -9.93 15.23 -12.80
CA PHE A 161 -10.92 14.37 -12.17
C PHE A 161 -12.28 14.49 -12.84
N THR A 162 -12.69 15.69 -13.19
CA THR A 162 -14.00 15.91 -13.81
C THR A 162 -14.06 15.41 -15.25
N ALA A 163 -12.94 15.32 -15.93
CA ALA A 163 -12.87 14.76 -17.28
C ALA A 163 -13.01 13.25 -17.30
N ARG A 164 -12.95 12.63 -16.15
CA ARG A 164 -13.10 11.19 -15.98
C ARG A 164 -14.45 10.86 -15.35
#